data_f273fac38e7f60d171da84c65136223e
#
_entry.id   f273fac38e7f60d171da84c65136223e
#
_cell.length_a   1.000
_cell.length_b   1.000
_cell.length_c   1.000
_cell.angle_alpha   90.00
_cell.angle_beta   90.00
_cell.angle_gamma   90.00
#
_symmetry.space_group_name_H-M   'P 1'
#
loop_
_entity.id
_entity.type
_entity.pdbx_description
1 polymer ?
#
loop_
_entity_poly.entity_id
_entity_poly.type
_entity_poly.pdbx_seq_one_letter_code
_entity_poly.pdbx_strand_id
1 'polypeptide(L)'
;MRPERILVLAAALVACHRPTEVHGLYVNQDGAGSLFPCDDPKTVIAVQDSALESRYHRTATLPYQAVFVRLRGVNGHSGSIYGGQRLFAVQQILEVRARASGECPRVAQPAPLPQKP
;
A
#
# COMPACT_ATOMS: atom_id res chain seq x y z
N MET A 1 35.86 25.43 14.19
CA MET A 1 34.98 24.44 13.51
C MET A 1 33.72 24.28 14.29
N ARG A 2 32.62 24.60 13.65
CA ARG A 2 31.31 24.51 14.30
C ARG A 2 30.60 23.26 13.84
N PRO A 3 30.28 22.31 14.73
CA PRO A 3 29.61 21.06 14.34
C PRO A 3 28.19 21.25 13.82
N GLU A 4 27.60 22.41 14.01
CA GLU A 4 26.24 22.69 13.57
C GLU A 4 26.07 22.62 12.04
N ARG A 5 27.12 22.92 11.28
CA ARG A 5 27.06 22.86 9.83
C ARG A 5 26.93 21.44 9.29
N ILE A 6 27.51 20.49 9.99
CA ILE A 6 27.44 19.08 9.61
C ILE A 6 26.03 18.55 9.86
N LEU A 7 25.41 18.96 10.95
CA LEU A 7 24.05 18.56 11.29
C LEU A 7 23.02 19.05 10.26
N VAL A 8 23.18 20.26 9.75
CA VAL A 8 22.29 20.82 8.73
C VAL A 8 22.34 20.01 7.44
N LEU A 9 23.54 19.60 7.02
CA LEU A 9 23.71 18.78 5.82
C LEU A 9 23.07 17.40 5.99
N ALA A 10 23.22 16.77 7.16
CA ALA A 10 22.59 15.48 7.42
C ALA A 10 21.07 15.58 7.38
N ALA A 11 20.49 16.64 7.92
CA ALA A 11 19.04 16.86 7.89
C ALA A 11 18.52 17.04 6.46
N ALA A 12 19.26 17.72 5.59
CA ALA A 12 18.88 17.91 4.21
C ALA A 12 18.85 16.59 3.44
N LEU A 13 19.81 15.70 3.68
CA LEU A 13 19.84 14.39 3.04
C LEU A 13 18.66 13.50 3.48
N VAL A 14 18.32 13.53 4.75
CA VAL A 14 17.17 12.78 5.28
C VAL A 14 15.86 13.27 4.68
N ALA A 15 15.74 14.58 4.38
CA ALA A 15 14.52 15.14 3.81
C ALA A 15 14.21 14.63 2.40
N CYS A 16 15.20 14.09 1.65
CA CYS A 16 14.99 13.53 0.32
C CYS A 16 14.25 12.18 0.33
N HIS A 17 14.11 11.56 1.49
CA HIS A 17 13.48 10.24 1.64
C HIS A 17 12.29 10.29 2.58
N ARG A 18 11.48 11.33 2.46
CA ARG A 18 10.31 11.47 3.31
C ARG A 18 9.31 10.36 3.05
N PRO A 19 8.83 9.66 4.10
CA PRO A 19 7.75 8.72 3.94
C PRO A 19 6.46 9.44 3.54
N THR A 20 5.69 8.76 2.73
CA THR A 20 4.39 9.22 2.26
C THR A 20 3.30 8.39 2.93
N GLU A 21 2.19 9.01 3.26
CA GLU A 21 1.03 8.28 3.73
C GLU A 21 0.12 7.94 2.55
N VAL A 22 -0.34 6.69 2.50
CA VAL A 22 -1.33 6.24 1.54
C VAL A 22 -2.47 5.58 2.27
N HIS A 23 -3.66 5.69 1.72
CA HIS A 23 -4.84 5.00 2.26
C HIS A 23 -5.66 4.45 1.11
N GLY A 24 -6.28 3.31 1.36
CA GLY A 24 -7.07 2.67 0.32
C GLY A 24 -7.56 1.30 0.74
N LEU A 25 -7.98 0.55 -0.23
CA LEU A 25 -8.43 -0.82 -0.04
C LEU A 25 -7.30 -1.78 -0.35
N TYR A 26 -7.09 -2.73 0.53
CA TYR A 26 -6.01 -3.71 0.43
C TYR A 26 -6.61 -5.10 0.34
N VAL A 27 -6.09 -5.88 -0.58
CA VAL A 27 -6.44 -7.29 -0.75
C VAL A 27 -5.15 -8.09 -0.79
N ASN A 28 -5.09 -9.19 -0.05
CA ASN A 28 -3.98 -10.13 -0.14
C ASN A 28 -4.49 -11.43 -0.73
N GLN A 29 -3.91 -11.83 -1.84
CA GLN A 29 -4.29 -13.03 -2.54
C GLN A 29 -3.05 -13.92 -2.67
N ASP A 30 -3.04 -15.03 -1.95
CA ASP A 30 -1.96 -16.02 -2.00
C ASP A 30 -0.58 -15.42 -1.78
N GLY A 31 -0.47 -14.51 -0.81
CA GLY A 31 0.78 -13.86 -0.47
C GLY A 31 1.09 -12.61 -1.29
N ALA A 32 0.28 -12.31 -2.29
CA ALA A 32 0.44 -11.10 -3.11
C ALA A 32 -0.51 -10.01 -2.63
N GLY A 33 0.04 -8.92 -2.10
CA GLY A 33 -0.74 -7.79 -1.62
C GLY A 33 -0.93 -6.72 -2.69
N SER A 34 -2.16 -6.23 -2.81
CA SER A 34 -2.51 -5.16 -3.75
C SER A 34 -3.25 -4.06 -3.02
N LEU A 35 -2.81 -2.82 -3.21
CA LEU A 35 -3.43 -1.64 -2.65
C LEU A 35 -4.09 -0.84 -3.76
N PHE A 36 -5.34 -0.48 -3.54
CA PHE A 36 -6.12 0.36 -4.44
C PHE A 36 -6.35 1.69 -3.72
N PRO A 37 -5.58 2.75 -4.06
CA PRO A 37 -5.71 4.04 -3.35
C PRO A 37 -7.12 4.60 -3.47
N CYS A 38 -7.62 5.21 -2.41
CA CYS A 38 -8.96 5.80 -2.41
C CYS A 38 -9.10 6.97 -3.40
N ASP A 39 -8.03 7.73 -3.57
CA ASP A 39 -8.00 8.89 -4.44
C ASP A 39 -7.61 8.56 -5.88
N ASP A 40 -7.23 7.32 -6.15
CA ASP A 40 -6.86 6.87 -7.49
C ASP A 40 -7.22 5.39 -7.66
N PRO A 41 -8.52 5.08 -7.77
CA PRO A 41 -8.98 3.69 -7.75
C PRO A 41 -8.59 2.87 -8.97
N LYS A 42 -8.06 3.51 -10.01
CA LYS A 42 -7.59 2.79 -11.22
C LYS A 42 -6.16 2.31 -11.07
N THR A 43 -5.43 2.82 -10.09
CA THR A 43 -4.05 2.44 -9.84
C THR A 43 -4.02 1.24 -8.91
N VAL A 44 -3.14 0.29 -9.22
CA VAL A 44 -2.86 -0.85 -8.35
C VAL A 44 -1.41 -0.76 -7.92
N ILE A 45 -1.19 -0.78 -6.61
CA ILE A 45 0.15 -0.71 -6.03
C ILE A 45 0.43 -2.04 -5.35
N ALA A 46 1.55 -2.66 -5.69
CA ALA A 46 1.97 -3.89 -5.03
C ALA A 46 2.54 -3.56 -3.65
N VAL A 47 2.09 -4.27 -2.64
CA VAL A 47 2.54 -4.09 -1.26
C VAL A 47 2.94 -5.45 -0.70
N GLN A 48 4.23 -5.61 -0.43
CA GLN A 48 4.77 -6.83 0.17
C GLN A 48 5.20 -6.51 1.59
N ASP A 49 4.41 -6.93 2.57
CA ASP A 49 4.69 -6.70 3.97
C ASP A 49 4.03 -7.80 4.81
N SER A 50 4.84 -8.57 5.50
CA SER A 50 4.34 -9.73 6.24
C SER A 50 3.46 -9.35 7.42
N ALA A 51 3.73 -8.23 8.08
CA ALA A 51 2.90 -7.77 9.19
C ALA A 51 1.53 -7.31 8.69
N LEU A 52 1.49 -6.63 7.54
CA LEU A 52 0.23 -6.21 6.92
C LEU A 52 -0.57 -7.42 6.46
N GLU A 53 0.07 -8.39 5.86
CA GLU A 53 -0.58 -9.64 5.45
C GLU A 53 -1.22 -10.34 6.64
N SER A 54 -0.50 -10.44 7.75
CA SER A 54 -1.03 -11.07 8.96
C SER A 54 -2.25 -10.32 9.49
N ARG A 55 -2.19 -8.99 9.51
CA ARG A 55 -3.32 -8.18 9.97
C ARG A 55 -4.50 -8.28 9.02
N TYR A 56 -4.25 -8.38 7.73
CA TYR A 56 -5.30 -8.60 6.74
C TYR A 56 -6.07 -9.89 7.04
N HIS A 57 -5.36 -10.99 7.27
CA HIS A 57 -6.01 -12.27 7.52
C HIS A 57 -6.80 -12.30 8.82
N ARG A 58 -6.43 -11.48 9.79
CA ARG A 58 -7.21 -11.36 11.03
C ARG A 58 -8.43 -10.44 10.86
N THR A 59 -8.41 -9.56 9.87
CA THR A 59 -9.46 -8.56 9.65
C THR A 59 -10.49 -9.02 8.62
N ALA A 60 -10.03 -9.62 7.53
CA ALA A 60 -10.91 -10.09 6.47
C ALA A 60 -11.65 -11.34 6.94
N THR A 61 -12.96 -11.39 6.70
CA THR A 61 -13.79 -12.52 7.08
C THR A 61 -14.10 -13.42 5.89
N LEU A 62 -13.89 -12.94 4.68
CA LEU A 62 -14.13 -13.70 3.45
C LEU A 62 -12.86 -13.69 2.60
N PRO A 63 -12.66 -14.74 1.78
CA PRO A 63 -11.53 -14.76 0.84
C PRO A 63 -11.60 -13.55 -0.09
N TYR A 64 -10.44 -12.92 -0.32
CA TYR A 64 -10.29 -11.79 -1.24
C TYR A 64 -11.13 -10.56 -0.87
N GLN A 65 -11.59 -10.49 0.37
CA GLN A 65 -12.29 -9.32 0.87
C GLN A 65 -11.33 -8.14 0.96
N ALA A 66 -11.76 -6.97 0.46
CA ALA A 66 -10.99 -5.76 0.60
C ALA A 66 -11.16 -5.19 2.02
N VAL A 67 -10.04 -4.79 2.62
CA VAL A 67 -10.05 -4.10 3.92
C VAL A 67 -9.48 -2.71 3.75
N PHE A 68 -9.91 -1.78 4.61
CA PHE A 68 -9.37 -0.42 4.58
C PHE A 68 -8.05 -0.38 5.33
N VAL A 69 -7.05 0.25 4.72
CA VAL A 69 -5.74 0.42 5.35
C VAL A 69 -5.25 1.85 5.19
N ARG A 70 -4.49 2.32 6.19
CA ARG A 70 -3.65 3.50 6.10
C ARG A 70 -2.23 3.09 6.40
N LEU A 71 -1.32 3.46 5.52
CA LEU A 71 0.08 3.04 5.60
C LEU A 71 0.98 4.24 5.40
N ARG A 72 2.14 4.20 6.04
CA ARG A 72 3.22 5.14 5.78
C ARG A 72 4.42 4.38 5.27
N GLY A 73 5.04 4.90 4.23
CA GLY A 73 6.19 4.23 3.64
C GLY A 73 6.72 4.96 2.43
N VAL A 74 7.39 4.26 1.56
CA VAL A 74 8.11 4.84 0.44
C VAL A 74 7.62 4.22 -0.86
N ASN A 75 7.31 5.08 -1.84
CA ASN A 75 6.96 4.66 -3.19
C ASN A 75 8.20 4.17 -3.93
N GLY A 76 8.03 3.12 -4.73
CA GLY A 76 9.08 2.59 -5.57
C GLY A 76 8.50 1.97 -6.83
N HIS A 77 9.38 1.43 -7.65
CA HIS A 77 9.01 0.71 -8.85
C HIS A 77 9.86 -0.55 -8.96
N SER A 78 9.28 -1.62 -9.45
CA SER A 78 10.06 -2.81 -9.79
C SER A 78 10.91 -2.51 -11.03
N GLY A 79 12.13 -3.04 -11.06
CA GLY A 79 13.03 -2.87 -12.19
C GLY A 79 12.75 -3.80 -13.35
N SER A 80 11.50 -4.09 -13.66
CA SER A 80 11.14 -5.01 -14.73
C SER A 80 11.33 -4.37 -16.10
N ILE A 81 11.91 -5.12 -17.03
CA ILE A 81 12.04 -4.70 -18.42
C ILE A 81 10.69 -4.62 -19.14
N TYR A 82 9.66 -5.19 -18.57
CA TYR A 82 8.30 -5.19 -19.13
C TYR A 82 7.45 -4.05 -18.60
N GLY A 83 8.07 -2.98 -18.11
CA GLY A 83 7.38 -1.88 -17.47
C GLY A 83 7.32 -2.08 -15.97
N GLY A 84 7.72 -1.06 -15.23
CA GLY A 84 7.79 -1.15 -13.78
C GLY A 84 6.42 -1.17 -13.15
N GLN A 85 6.22 -2.06 -12.20
CA GLN A 85 5.05 -2.06 -11.36
C GLN A 85 5.27 -1.09 -10.20
N ARG A 86 4.25 -0.32 -9.85
CA ARG A 86 4.33 0.53 -8.66
C ARG A 86 4.37 -0.34 -7.41
N LEU A 87 5.32 -0.03 -6.55
CA LEU A 87 5.51 -0.70 -5.28
C LEU A 87 5.39 0.30 -4.15
N PHE A 88 4.98 -0.16 -2.99
CA PHE A 88 4.98 0.64 -1.77
C PHE A 88 5.64 -0.16 -0.66
N ALA A 89 6.76 0.37 -0.15
CA ALA A 89 7.47 -0.26 0.96
C ALA A 89 6.91 0.30 2.27
N VAL A 90 6.22 -0.54 3.02
CA VAL A 90 5.58 -0.15 4.28
C VAL A 90 6.63 0.06 5.35
N GLN A 91 6.63 1.22 5.96
CA GLN A 91 7.45 1.52 7.14
C GLN A 91 6.61 1.51 8.41
N GLN A 92 5.33 1.88 8.32
CA GLN A 92 4.42 1.92 9.46
C GLN A 92 3.00 1.60 9.00
N ILE A 93 2.35 0.70 9.72
CA ILE A 93 0.92 0.42 9.51
C ILE A 93 0.16 1.32 10.47
N LEU A 94 -0.61 2.25 9.92
CA LEU A 94 -1.36 3.21 10.73
C LEU A 94 -2.73 2.68 11.09
N GLU A 95 -3.38 1.98 10.17
CA GLU A 95 -4.72 1.47 10.40
C GLU A 95 -4.99 0.28 9.49
N VAL A 96 -5.64 -0.75 10.02
CA VAL A 96 -6.20 -1.86 9.25
C VAL A 96 -7.55 -2.20 9.87
N ARG A 97 -8.61 -2.10 9.09
CA ARG A 97 -9.95 -2.39 9.59
C ARG A 97 -10.88 -2.79 8.47
N ALA A 98 -12.03 -3.34 8.84
CA ALA A 98 -13.06 -3.62 7.87
C ALA A 98 -13.49 -2.33 7.15
N ARG A 99 -13.76 -2.45 5.85
CA ARG A 99 -14.24 -1.32 5.06
C ARG A 99 -15.62 -0.90 5.53
N ALA A 100 -15.78 0.41 5.78
CA ALA A 100 -17.09 0.96 6.06
C ALA A 100 -17.89 1.13 4.78
N SER A 101 -19.21 1.09 4.88
CA SER A 101 -20.09 1.27 3.73
C SER A 101 -19.83 2.64 3.07
N GLY A 102 -19.59 2.63 1.78
CA GLY A 102 -19.32 3.84 1.01
C GLY A 102 -17.90 4.40 1.17
N GLU A 103 -17.07 3.75 1.95
CA GLU A 103 -15.69 4.18 2.13
C GLU A 103 -14.84 3.80 0.93
N CYS A 104 -14.11 4.75 0.40
CA CYS A 104 -13.38 4.66 -0.86
C CYS A 104 -14.32 4.40 -2.04
N PRO A 105 -14.05 4.99 -3.20
CA PRO A 105 -14.79 4.64 -4.40
C PRO A 105 -14.66 3.14 -4.64
N ARG A 106 -15.72 2.52 -5.11
CA ARG A 106 -15.65 1.13 -5.53
C ARG A 106 -14.56 1.01 -6.57
N VAL A 107 -13.53 0.30 -6.21
CA VAL A 107 -12.61 -0.18 -7.21
C VAL A 107 -13.42 -1.04 -8.15
N ALA A 108 -13.34 -0.74 -9.46
CA ALA A 108 -13.86 -1.67 -10.42
C ALA A 108 -13.06 -2.94 -10.26
N GLN A 109 -13.56 -3.88 -9.48
CA GLN A 109 -12.97 -5.19 -9.45
C GLN A 109 -13.00 -5.70 -10.87
N PRO A 110 -11.87 -6.24 -11.37
CA PRO A 110 -11.96 -6.99 -12.61
C PRO A 110 -13.10 -7.96 -12.45
N ALA A 111 -14.02 -7.95 -13.41
CA ALA A 111 -15.16 -8.85 -13.38
C ALA A 111 -14.66 -10.23 -12.96
N PRO A 112 -15.31 -10.86 -11.99
CA PRO A 112 -14.91 -12.21 -11.65
C PRO A 112 -14.88 -13.02 -12.91
N LEU A 113 -13.80 -13.79 -13.10
CA LEU A 113 -13.72 -14.69 -14.24
C LEU A 113 -15.06 -15.39 -14.39
N PRO A 114 -15.62 -15.44 -15.62
CA PRO A 114 -16.90 -16.09 -15.79
C PRO A 114 -16.78 -17.50 -15.24
N GLN A 115 -17.46 -17.71 -14.16
CA GLN A 115 -17.54 -19.05 -13.61
C GLN A 115 -18.37 -19.85 -14.56
N LYS A 116 -17.79 -20.92 -15.05
CA LYS A 116 -18.55 -21.85 -15.84
C LYS A 116 -19.73 -22.36 -15.04
N PRO A 117 -20.91 -22.35 -15.63
CA PRO A 117 -22.07 -22.95 -15.00
C PRO A 117 -21.84 -24.40 -14.63
#